data_dc58a0390b13743bf4df2a2ac50ce5bd
#
_entry.id   dc58a0390b13743bf4df2a2ac50ce5bd
#
_cell.length_a   1.000
_cell.length_b   1.000
_cell.length_c   1.000
_cell.angle_alpha   90.00
_cell.angle_beta   90.00
_cell.angle_gamma   90.00
#
_symmetry.space_group_name_H-M   'P 1'
#
loop_
_entity.id
_entity.type
_entity.pdbx_description
1 polymer ?
#
loop_
_entity_poly.entity_id
_entity_poly.type
_entity_poly.pdbx_seq_one_letter_code
_entity_poly.pdbx_strand_id
1 'polypeptide(L)'
;MLRKITLKPGLDKQSSDTGAESRWVNGDYMRFRYSYPEKIGGWQQLTSSNLIGAGRDQHAWVDNIGNKYVAIGTNKLLYIYFEGAVYDITPIDTTKIQTGVSIKSTNGSASLTFTFGSAHNLKIGDIFLIRNGTTALTGVSTSYTASDFDGKLFEVITIPTATTLTTTMTTLTSNNESGTGGNIATATIDPYYEIGPVTQGYGYGWGTNTFGGRVVPPTLTTLNGALADDAQGNNGSATEITLTSTTGFTVPSSSTEVIQVDNELIGYTGITGNKVTGITRAYSGSTRSSHSNGATVYDASNYVGWGSASSSAQVVIEPGQWRLLNYGENLLALVHNKKVFEWDPLSGGGLTNRATVLANAPTASRDMAVSTPDRHLVFIGTETTIGTPGTQDDMFVRFSDQESINATDSYTPSATNTAGSQRLPDGSKLMAVIAGKTALYVWSDTAMYTMKFVGQPFTFGFEQVGTNCGISSQHAPVEIDGVAYW
;
A
#
# COMPACT_ATOMS: atom_id res chain seq x y z
N MET A 1 1.14 31.12 -56.30
CA MET A 1 -0.19 30.52 -56.10
C MET A 1 -0.28 30.02 -54.66
N LEU A 2 -1.16 30.61 -53.85
CA LEU A 2 -1.41 30.19 -52.47
C LEU A 2 -2.32 28.97 -52.51
N ARG A 3 -1.86 27.83 -51.97
CA ARG A 3 -2.66 26.61 -51.84
C ARG A 3 -3.15 26.45 -50.40
N LYS A 4 -4.45 26.34 -50.19
CA LYS A 4 -5.02 26.09 -48.86
C LYS A 4 -4.74 24.64 -48.49
N ILE A 5 -4.06 24.42 -47.39
CA ILE A 5 -3.88 23.08 -46.78
C ILE A 5 -4.87 22.99 -45.64
N THR A 6 -5.72 21.97 -45.65
CA THR A 6 -6.67 21.69 -44.57
C THR A 6 -6.20 20.42 -43.87
N LEU A 7 -5.79 20.54 -42.60
CA LEU A 7 -5.42 19.40 -41.78
C LEU A 7 -6.60 19.00 -40.91
N LYS A 8 -6.79 17.70 -40.73
CA LYS A 8 -7.79 17.13 -39.80
C LYS A 8 -7.28 17.23 -38.35
N PRO A 9 -8.14 17.52 -37.39
CA PRO A 9 -7.73 17.53 -35.98
C PRO A 9 -7.38 16.13 -35.48
N GLY A 10 -6.53 16.06 -34.45
CA GLY A 10 -6.08 14.83 -33.86
C GLY A 10 -4.70 14.36 -34.34
N LEU A 11 -4.08 13.46 -33.57
CA LEU A 11 -2.81 12.81 -33.90
C LEU A 11 -3.09 11.40 -34.40
N ASP A 12 -2.62 11.09 -35.61
CA ASP A 12 -2.72 9.76 -36.18
C ASP A 12 -1.42 9.00 -35.88
N LYS A 13 -1.47 8.10 -34.88
CA LYS A 13 -0.35 7.26 -34.46
C LYS A 13 -0.45 5.83 -34.99
N GLN A 14 -1.53 5.49 -35.71
CA GLN A 14 -1.76 4.15 -36.22
C GLN A 14 -1.29 3.99 -37.67
N SER A 15 -1.38 5.07 -38.44
CA SER A 15 -0.92 5.07 -39.83
C SER A 15 0.58 5.35 -39.93
N SER A 16 1.21 4.92 -41.02
CA SER A 16 2.55 5.38 -41.36
C SER A 16 2.55 6.88 -41.66
N ASP A 17 3.68 7.57 -41.53
CA ASP A 17 3.78 9.01 -41.78
C ASP A 17 3.29 9.41 -43.18
N THR A 18 3.49 8.54 -44.15
CA THR A 18 2.97 8.70 -45.53
C THR A 18 1.50 8.34 -45.66
N GLY A 19 0.98 7.45 -44.82
CA GLY A 19 -0.44 7.05 -44.80
C GLY A 19 -1.34 8.02 -44.04
N ALA A 20 -0.77 8.86 -43.21
CA ALA A 20 -1.47 9.86 -42.41
C ALA A 20 -1.72 11.20 -43.18
N GLU A 21 -2.01 11.11 -44.47
CA GLU A 21 -2.21 12.28 -45.33
C GLU A 21 -3.26 13.25 -44.75
N SER A 22 -2.89 14.52 -44.67
CA SER A 22 -3.70 15.61 -44.10
C SER A 22 -3.99 15.45 -42.60
N ARG A 23 -3.18 14.71 -41.85
CA ARG A 23 -3.26 14.56 -40.40
C ARG A 23 -1.94 14.94 -39.72
N TRP A 24 -2.03 15.18 -38.44
CA TRP A 24 -0.84 15.34 -37.58
C TRP A 24 -0.35 13.97 -37.14
N VAL A 25 0.92 13.67 -37.34
CA VAL A 25 1.52 12.37 -36.95
C VAL A 25 2.21 12.40 -35.61
N ASN A 26 2.60 13.61 -35.15
CA ASN A 26 3.21 13.80 -33.83
C ASN A 26 2.92 15.18 -33.28
N GLY A 27 2.95 15.31 -31.95
CA GLY A 27 2.79 16.58 -31.25
C GLY A 27 2.82 16.38 -29.75
N ASP A 28 3.54 17.27 -29.04
CA ASP A 28 3.63 17.33 -27.60
C ASP A 28 3.11 18.65 -27.09
N TYR A 29 2.54 18.65 -25.86
CA TYR A 29 2.00 19.83 -25.18
C TYR A 29 0.98 20.62 -26.02
N MET A 30 0.17 19.91 -26.80
CA MET A 30 -0.86 20.49 -27.66
C MET A 30 -2.21 19.83 -27.46
N ARG A 31 -3.27 20.60 -27.70
CA ARG A 31 -4.65 20.13 -27.81
C ARG A 31 -5.27 20.64 -29.10
N PHE A 32 -6.35 20.02 -29.54
CA PHE A 32 -7.14 20.51 -30.66
C PHE A 32 -8.39 21.20 -30.13
N ARG A 33 -8.56 22.47 -30.47
CA ARG A 33 -9.74 23.26 -30.13
C ARG A 33 -10.31 23.85 -31.41
N TYR A 34 -11.59 23.68 -31.64
CA TYR A 34 -12.25 24.09 -32.88
C TYR A 34 -11.52 23.60 -34.15
N SER A 35 -11.00 22.39 -34.11
CA SER A 35 -10.20 21.75 -35.16
C SER A 35 -8.80 22.33 -35.40
N TYR A 36 -8.34 23.29 -34.61
CA TYR A 36 -7.00 23.87 -34.69
C TYR A 36 -6.10 23.39 -33.56
N PRO A 37 -4.81 23.11 -33.83
CA PRO A 37 -3.85 22.83 -32.81
C PRO A 37 -3.60 24.08 -31.95
N GLU A 38 -3.66 23.92 -30.65
CA GLU A 38 -3.42 24.96 -29.65
C GLU A 38 -2.43 24.43 -28.62
N LYS A 39 -1.47 25.26 -28.18
CA LYS A 39 -0.57 24.88 -27.08
C LYS A 39 -1.38 24.69 -25.81
N ILE A 40 -1.11 23.61 -25.09
CA ILE A 40 -1.54 23.46 -23.71
C ILE A 40 -0.67 24.39 -22.87
N GLY A 41 -1.26 25.20 -21.99
CA GLY A 41 -0.50 25.98 -21.01
C GLY A 41 0.38 25.08 -20.15
N GLY A 42 1.42 25.61 -19.54
CA GLY A 42 2.27 24.86 -18.61
C GLY A 42 1.49 24.45 -17.36
N TRP A 43 2.03 23.47 -16.65
CA TRP A 43 1.53 23.08 -15.32
C TRP A 43 1.97 24.10 -14.28
N GLN A 44 1.06 24.50 -13.43
CA GLN A 44 1.35 25.29 -12.25
C GLN A 44 1.17 24.44 -11.02
N GLN A 45 2.15 24.49 -10.12
CA GLN A 45 2.04 23.81 -8.83
C GLN A 45 0.92 24.46 -8.01
N LEU A 46 -0.03 23.65 -7.54
CA LEU A 46 -1.18 24.11 -6.77
C LEU A 46 -0.86 24.26 -5.28
N THR A 47 0.07 23.46 -4.78
CA THR A 47 0.46 23.41 -3.36
C THR A 47 1.87 23.97 -3.18
N SER A 48 2.16 24.54 -2.01
CA SER A 48 3.49 25.09 -1.70
C SER A 48 4.58 24.03 -1.53
N SER A 49 4.19 22.77 -1.30
CA SER A 49 5.10 21.65 -1.08
C SER A 49 4.60 20.39 -1.77
N ASN A 50 5.52 19.47 -2.02
CA ASN A 50 5.18 18.16 -2.58
C ASN A 50 4.43 17.31 -1.53
N LEU A 51 3.47 16.51 -2.00
CA LEU A 51 2.80 15.51 -1.18
C LEU A 51 3.73 14.30 -0.94
N ILE A 52 3.59 13.67 0.22
CA ILE A 52 4.36 12.47 0.55
C ILE A 52 3.70 11.26 -0.14
N GLY A 53 4.50 10.52 -0.90
CA GLY A 53 4.06 9.34 -1.64
C GLY A 53 3.67 9.63 -3.09
N ALA A 54 3.36 8.56 -3.82
CA ALA A 54 2.87 8.64 -5.20
C ALA A 54 1.35 8.73 -5.22
N GLY A 55 0.78 9.71 -5.96
CA GLY A 55 -0.66 9.86 -6.12
C GLY A 55 -1.30 8.61 -6.75
N ARG A 56 -2.40 8.15 -6.17
CA ARG A 56 -3.11 6.93 -6.57
C ARG A 56 -4.55 7.15 -6.97
N ASP A 57 -5.22 8.07 -6.29
CA ASP A 57 -6.58 8.45 -6.60
C ASP A 57 -6.83 9.89 -6.23
N GLN A 58 -7.80 10.51 -6.87
CA GLN A 58 -8.23 11.87 -6.61
C GLN A 58 -9.73 11.98 -6.80
N HIS A 59 -10.41 12.61 -5.84
CA HIS A 59 -11.84 12.86 -5.90
C HIS A 59 -12.18 14.28 -5.49
N ALA A 60 -13.00 14.97 -6.29
CA ALA A 60 -13.44 16.32 -6.02
C ALA A 60 -14.95 16.34 -5.81
N TRP A 61 -15.42 17.04 -4.77
CA TRP A 61 -16.84 17.22 -4.51
C TRP A 61 -17.13 18.58 -3.90
N VAL A 62 -18.42 18.89 -3.79
CA VAL A 62 -18.92 20.12 -3.19
C VAL A 62 -19.93 19.74 -2.12
N ASP A 63 -19.85 20.35 -0.94
CA ASP A 63 -20.85 20.17 0.09
C ASP A 63 -22.10 21.01 -0.15
N ASN A 64 -23.11 20.87 0.72
CA ASN A 64 -24.39 21.55 0.58
C ASN A 64 -24.32 23.07 0.79
N ILE A 65 -23.24 23.58 1.36
CA ILE A 65 -23.02 25.02 1.56
C ILE A 65 -22.06 25.64 0.53
N GLY A 66 -21.58 24.83 -0.42
CA GLY A 66 -20.79 25.29 -1.55
C GLY A 66 -19.29 25.21 -1.38
N ASN A 67 -18.77 24.62 -0.32
CA ASN A 67 -17.34 24.36 -0.14
C ASN A 67 -16.85 23.29 -1.12
N LYS A 68 -15.68 23.53 -1.69
CA LYS A 68 -15.06 22.63 -2.69
C LYS A 68 -13.88 21.91 -2.07
N TYR A 69 -13.98 20.61 -2.03
CA TYR A 69 -12.94 19.72 -1.51
C TYR A 69 -12.32 18.90 -2.62
N VAL A 70 -11.03 18.61 -2.49
CA VAL A 70 -10.34 17.61 -3.32
C VAL A 70 -9.61 16.66 -2.39
N ALA A 71 -10.05 15.41 -2.34
CA ALA A 71 -9.31 14.34 -1.67
C ALA A 71 -8.21 13.83 -2.60
N ILE A 72 -7.03 13.56 -2.05
CA ILE A 72 -5.87 13.05 -2.77
C ILE A 72 -5.30 11.89 -1.97
N GLY A 73 -5.43 10.67 -2.49
CA GLY A 73 -4.85 9.47 -1.93
C GLY A 73 -3.48 9.17 -2.53
N THR A 74 -2.46 9.03 -1.70
CA THR A 74 -1.15 8.53 -2.12
C THR A 74 -0.94 7.10 -1.60
N ASN A 75 0.10 6.42 -2.06
CA ASN A 75 0.44 5.10 -1.48
C ASN A 75 0.91 5.17 -0.01
N LYS A 76 1.04 6.36 0.56
CA LYS A 76 1.47 6.60 1.95
C LYS A 76 0.45 7.34 2.79
N LEU A 77 -0.21 8.37 2.25
CA LEU A 77 -1.04 9.31 3.00
C LEU A 77 -2.34 9.63 2.24
N LEU A 78 -3.32 10.14 2.99
CA LEU A 78 -4.59 10.67 2.49
C LEU A 78 -4.69 12.15 2.86
N TYR A 79 -4.96 12.99 1.86
CA TYR A 79 -5.01 14.43 2.01
C TYR A 79 -6.35 15.01 1.55
N ILE A 80 -6.70 16.15 2.15
CA ILE A 80 -7.73 17.08 1.63
C ILE A 80 -7.05 18.37 1.21
N TYR A 81 -7.27 18.77 -0.03
CA TYR A 81 -7.00 20.12 -0.48
C TYR A 81 -8.27 20.96 -0.34
N PHE A 82 -8.17 22.06 0.37
CA PHE A 82 -9.24 23.01 0.62
C PHE A 82 -8.69 24.44 0.69
N GLU A 83 -9.25 25.38 -0.08
CA GLU A 83 -8.91 26.79 -0.09
C GLU A 83 -7.41 27.12 -0.13
N GLY A 84 -6.63 26.40 -0.93
CA GLY A 84 -5.20 26.63 -1.09
C GLY A 84 -4.31 25.92 -0.08
N ALA A 85 -4.86 25.23 0.91
CA ALA A 85 -4.14 24.46 1.92
C ALA A 85 -4.35 22.96 1.76
N VAL A 86 -3.39 22.18 2.24
CA VAL A 86 -3.44 20.72 2.26
C VAL A 86 -3.49 20.24 3.71
N TYR A 87 -4.44 19.38 4.01
CA TYR A 87 -4.66 18.81 5.33
C TYR A 87 -4.44 17.30 5.28
N ASP A 88 -3.62 16.79 6.17
CA ASP A 88 -3.40 15.35 6.33
C ASP A 88 -4.54 14.75 7.16
N ILE A 89 -5.36 13.94 6.52
CA ILE A 89 -6.48 13.22 7.14
C ILE A 89 -6.26 11.71 7.20
N THR A 90 -5.02 11.26 6.98
CA THR A 90 -4.68 9.82 6.95
C THR A 90 -5.15 9.13 8.24
N PRO A 91 -5.88 8.01 8.14
CA PRO A 91 -6.34 7.28 9.31
C PRO A 91 -5.17 6.69 10.12
N ILE A 92 -5.31 6.69 11.45
CA ILE A 92 -4.37 6.07 12.37
C ILE A 92 -4.75 4.60 12.56
N ASP A 93 -3.75 3.72 12.55
CA ASP A 93 -3.92 2.34 12.95
C ASP A 93 -3.92 2.24 14.49
N THR A 94 -5.10 2.36 15.06
CA THR A 94 -5.29 2.36 16.52
C THR A 94 -4.84 1.06 17.19
N THR A 95 -4.70 -0.04 16.43
CA THR A 95 -4.24 -1.33 16.96
C THR A 95 -2.74 -1.37 17.20
N LYS A 96 -1.99 -0.43 16.61
CA LYS A 96 -0.52 -0.34 16.70
C LYS A 96 -0.03 0.88 17.48
N ILE A 97 -0.91 1.65 18.11
CA ILE A 97 -0.50 2.81 18.93
C ILE A 97 0.37 2.33 20.09
N GLN A 98 1.51 3.00 20.30
CA GLN A 98 2.46 2.71 21.35
C GLN A 98 2.71 3.95 22.20
N THR A 99 2.68 3.77 23.52
CA THR A 99 2.94 4.83 24.50
C THR A 99 4.22 4.56 25.28
N GLY A 100 4.81 5.58 25.88
CA GLY A 100 6.03 5.44 26.67
C GLY A 100 7.25 5.07 25.82
N VAL A 101 7.25 5.47 24.54
CA VAL A 101 8.34 5.18 23.60
C VAL A 101 9.53 6.09 23.90
N SER A 102 10.71 5.51 24.03
CA SER A 102 11.97 6.22 24.20
C SER A 102 12.62 6.49 22.84
N ILE A 103 13.07 7.73 22.63
CA ILE A 103 13.76 8.16 21.41
C ILE A 103 15.20 8.52 21.74
N LYS A 104 16.15 7.95 21.03
CA LYS A 104 17.59 8.14 21.24
C LYS A 104 18.28 8.55 19.94
N SER A 105 19.22 9.48 20.05
CA SER A 105 20.10 9.90 18.95
C SER A 105 21.52 9.37 19.14
N THR A 106 22.31 9.38 18.07
CA THR A 106 23.73 9.02 18.07
C THR A 106 24.55 10.18 17.53
N ASN A 107 25.68 10.49 18.17
CA ASN A 107 26.56 11.57 17.76
C ASN A 107 27.06 11.38 16.32
N GLY A 108 27.00 12.46 15.55
CA GLY A 108 27.43 12.46 14.15
C GLY A 108 26.53 11.66 13.20
N SER A 109 25.36 11.23 13.67
CA SER A 109 24.39 10.47 12.88
C SER A 109 23.04 11.16 12.82
N ALA A 110 22.41 11.16 11.65
CA ALA A 110 21.03 11.61 11.49
C ALA A 110 20.01 10.53 11.91
N SER A 111 20.47 9.34 12.34
CA SER A 111 19.58 8.25 12.74
C SER A 111 19.08 8.43 14.17
N LEU A 112 17.79 8.23 14.35
CA LEU A 112 17.13 8.13 15.65
C LEU A 112 16.73 6.69 15.90
N THR A 113 16.95 6.21 17.13
CA THR A 113 16.49 4.89 17.58
C THR A 113 15.29 5.05 18.49
N PHE A 114 14.22 4.35 18.16
CA PHE A 114 13.00 4.27 18.97
C PHE A 114 12.98 2.94 19.68
N THR A 115 12.74 2.97 20.99
CA THR A 115 12.63 1.77 21.82
C THR A 115 11.24 1.70 22.45
N PHE A 116 10.59 0.58 22.24
CA PHE A 116 9.23 0.29 22.66
C PHE A 116 9.20 -0.70 23.83
N GLY A 117 8.20 -0.58 24.69
CA GLY A 117 8.00 -1.51 25.81
C GLY A 117 7.48 -2.89 25.39
N SER A 118 6.92 -3.01 24.16
CA SER A 118 6.41 -4.25 23.58
C SER A 118 6.69 -4.27 22.08
N ALA A 119 6.40 -5.39 21.40
CA ALA A 119 6.56 -5.48 19.95
C ALA A 119 5.71 -4.41 19.23
N HIS A 120 6.37 -3.62 18.39
CA HIS A 120 5.72 -2.47 17.72
C HIS A 120 4.91 -2.86 16.49
N ASN A 121 5.13 -4.03 15.89
CA ASN A 121 4.43 -4.56 14.69
C ASN A 121 4.42 -3.61 13.47
N LEU A 122 5.38 -2.69 13.41
CA LEU A 122 5.60 -1.81 12.26
C LEU A 122 6.53 -2.46 11.26
N LYS A 123 6.42 -2.05 9.99
CA LYS A 123 7.26 -2.50 8.89
C LYS A 123 8.14 -1.37 8.38
N ILE A 124 9.21 -1.71 7.68
CA ILE A 124 10.05 -0.72 6.97
C ILE A 124 9.17 0.00 5.93
N GLY A 125 9.25 1.33 5.93
CA GLY A 125 8.44 2.20 5.09
C GLY A 125 7.10 2.65 5.71
N ASP A 126 6.69 2.10 6.86
CA ASP A 126 5.53 2.61 7.60
C ASP A 126 5.80 4.03 8.08
N ILE A 127 4.73 4.84 8.07
CA ILE A 127 4.76 6.22 8.58
C ILE A 127 4.01 6.28 9.90
N PHE A 128 4.56 7.04 10.81
CA PHE A 128 3.91 7.31 12.09
C PHE A 128 4.07 8.77 12.51
N LEU A 129 3.12 9.22 13.31
CA LEU A 129 3.12 10.53 13.96
C LEU A 129 3.67 10.39 15.39
N ILE A 130 4.51 11.31 15.81
CA ILE A 130 4.89 11.45 17.22
C ILE A 130 3.92 12.40 17.88
N ARG A 131 3.38 11.99 19.02
CA ARG A 131 2.49 12.78 19.86
C ARG A 131 3.00 12.79 21.30
N ASN A 132 2.79 13.90 22.00
CA ASN A 132 3.27 14.11 23.37
C ASN A 132 4.81 14.05 23.53
N GLY A 133 5.55 14.37 22.46
CA GLY A 133 7.00 14.54 22.50
C GLY A 133 7.39 15.86 23.17
N THR A 134 6.89 16.13 24.37
CA THR A 134 7.01 17.43 25.04
C THR A 134 8.38 17.70 25.66
N THR A 135 9.24 16.69 25.75
CA THR A 135 10.57 16.83 26.35
C THR A 135 11.61 16.97 25.24
N ALA A 136 12.46 18.00 25.30
CA ALA A 136 13.60 18.10 24.39
C ALA A 136 14.49 16.87 24.54
N LEU A 137 15.10 16.41 23.44
CA LEU A 137 16.19 15.45 23.51
C LEU A 137 17.36 16.14 24.21
N THR A 138 17.60 15.80 25.46
CA THR A 138 18.80 16.26 26.18
C THR A 138 20.03 15.57 25.59
N GLY A 139 21.14 16.31 25.46
CA GLY A 139 22.39 15.74 24.91
C GLY A 139 22.49 15.72 23.38
N VAL A 140 21.46 16.06 22.63
CA VAL A 140 21.56 16.38 21.21
C VAL A 140 21.99 17.82 21.00
N SER A 141 22.43 18.14 19.79
CA SER A 141 22.63 19.53 19.37
C SER A 141 21.48 20.40 19.84
N THR A 142 21.78 21.59 20.36
CA THR A 142 20.79 22.60 20.75
C THR A 142 19.80 22.97 19.64
N SER A 143 19.95 22.39 18.45
CA SER A 143 19.09 22.57 17.30
C SER A 143 17.77 21.82 17.35
N TYR A 144 17.61 20.81 18.25
CA TYR A 144 16.37 20.02 18.33
C TYR A 144 15.61 20.32 19.61
N THR A 145 14.38 20.76 19.42
CA THR A 145 13.41 21.06 20.47
C THR A 145 12.29 20.02 20.49
N ALA A 146 11.43 20.05 21.48
CA ALA A 146 10.24 19.19 21.51
C ALA A 146 9.39 19.32 20.23
N SER A 147 9.28 20.54 19.68
CA SER A 147 8.50 20.83 18.48
C SER A 147 9.08 20.22 17.19
N ASP A 148 10.31 19.75 17.20
CA ASP A 148 10.91 19.05 16.06
C ASP A 148 10.44 17.60 16.00
N PHE A 149 9.83 17.11 17.06
CA PHE A 149 9.31 15.75 17.20
C PHE A 149 7.78 15.73 17.30
N ASP A 150 7.21 16.55 18.18
CA ASP A 150 5.76 16.58 18.44
C ASP A 150 4.99 17.04 17.19
N GLY A 151 3.98 16.27 16.81
CA GLY A 151 3.22 16.51 15.59
C GLY A 151 3.97 16.26 14.29
N LYS A 152 5.17 15.63 14.31
CA LYS A 152 5.94 15.33 13.10
C LYS A 152 5.81 13.88 12.67
N LEU A 153 5.93 13.71 11.35
CA LEU A 153 5.89 12.41 10.71
C LEU A 153 7.29 11.84 10.55
N PHE A 154 7.40 10.55 10.82
CA PHE A 154 8.63 9.78 10.62
C PHE A 154 8.33 8.51 9.83
N GLU A 155 9.29 8.10 9.02
CA GLU A 155 9.25 6.85 8.26
C GLU A 155 10.19 5.83 8.92
N VAL A 156 9.74 4.59 9.04
CA VAL A 156 10.55 3.47 9.54
C VAL A 156 11.61 3.11 8.51
N ILE A 157 12.89 3.27 8.85
CA ILE A 157 14.01 2.96 7.96
C ILE A 157 14.54 1.55 8.20
N THR A 158 14.78 1.18 9.46
CA THR A 158 15.19 -0.18 9.82
C THR A 158 14.46 -0.67 11.07
N ILE A 159 14.42 -1.98 11.24
CA ILE A 159 13.83 -2.67 12.40
C ILE A 159 14.88 -3.63 12.95
N PRO A 160 15.79 -3.15 13.84
CA PRO A 160 16.80 -4.00 14.44
C PRO A 160 16.24 -5.14 15.31
N THR A 161 15.15 -4.88 16.02
CA THR A 161 14.43 -5.88 16.84
C THR A 161 12.94 -5.65 16.81
N ALA A 162 12.13 -6.59 17.33
CA ALA A 162 10.68 -6.40 17.44
C ALA A 162 10.28 -5.19 18.33
N THR A 163 11.18 -4.71 19.19
CA THR A 163 10.97 -3.59 20.11
C THR A 163 11.80 -2.36 19.79
N THR A 164 12.56 -2.35 18.69
CA THR A 164 13.37 -1.20 18.29
C THR A 164 13.24 -0.95 16.78
N LEU A 165 13.11 0.31 16.42
CA LEU A 165 13.19 0.76 15.03
C LEU A 165 14.08 1.99 14.92
N THR A 166 14.53 2.30 13.70
CA THR A 166 15.25 3.53 13.41
C THR A 166 14.53 4.37 12.37
N THR A 167 14.69 5.67 12.51
CA THR A 167 14.26 6.69 11.55
C THR A 167 15.41 7.64 11.24
N THR A 168 15.21 8.58 10.34
CA THR A 168 16.22 9.55 9.97
C THR A 168 15.74 10.98 10.23
N MET A 169 16.60 11.78 10.87
CA MET A 169 16.49 13.23 10.94
C MET A 169 17.17 13.89 9.75
N THR A 170 16.76 15.11 9.42
CA THR A 170 17.34 15.86 8.30
C THR A 170 18.73 16.41 8.58
N THR A 171 19.13 16.55 9.85
CA THR A 171 20.43 17.05 10.29
C THR A 171 21.13 16.09 11.22
N LEU A 172 22.47 16.15 11.24
CA LEU A 172 23.26 15.31 12.14
C LEU A 172 23.15 15.79 13.59
N THR A 173 23.09 14.85 14.51
CA THR A 173 23.18 15.11 15.95
C THR A 173 24.63 15.42 16.34
N SER A 174 24.86 16.30 17.32
CA SER A 174 26.20 16.72 17.71
C SER A 174 26.77 15.95 18.93
N ASN A 175 25.93 15.26 19.68
CA ASN A 175 26.34 14.56 20.89
C ASN A 175 25.95 13.08 20.84
N ASN A 176 26.88 12.25 21.30
CA ASN A 176 26.67 10.81 21.42
C ASN A 176 25.91 10.49 22.72
N GLU A 177 24.71 9.97 22.57
CA GLU A 177 23.86 9.55 23.68
C GLU A 177 24.14 8.09 24.07
N SER A 178 25.38 7.76 24.41
CA SER A 178 25.70 6.48 24.99
C SER A 178 25.53 6.53 26.51
N GLY A 179 24.42 6.13 27.02
CA GLY A 179 24.13 6.08 28.48
C GLY A 179 23.11 7.15 28.91
N THR A 180 22.45 7.00 29.90
CA THR A 180 21.51 7.68 30.80
C THR A 180 20.92 9.07 30.49
N GLY A 181 21.23 9.74 29.40
CA GLY A 181 20.69 11.07 29.10
C GLY A 181 20.11 11.17 27.70
N GLY A 182 18.99 11.79 27.51
CA GLY A 182 18.49 12.13 26.20
C GLY A 182 17.36 11.28 25.67
N ASN A 183 16.49 10.89 26.54
CA ASN A 183 15.26 10.20 26.19
C ASN A 183 14.09 11.18 26.17
N ILE A 184 13.36 11.23 25.04
CA ILE A 184 11.95 11.52 25.12
C ILE A 184 11.31 10.25 25.69
N ALA A 185 11.24 10.17 27.01
CA ALA A 185 10.85 8.94 27.71
C ALA A 185 9.37 8.56 27.60
N THR A 186 8.53 9.43 27.02
CA THR A 186 7.08 9.33 27.12
C THR A 186 6.35 9.66 25.81
N ALA A 187 7.05 9.61 24.67
CA ALA A 187 6.40 9.84 23.39
C ALA A 187 5.32 8.79 23.11
N THR A 188 4.23 9.21 22.49
CA THR A 188 3.24 8.34 21.90
C THR A 188 3.50 8.27 20.40
N ILE A 189 3.51 7.08 19.86
CA ILE A 189 3.63 6.82 18.44
C ILE A 189 2.27 6.40 17.90
N ASP A 190 1.75 7.19 16.98
CA ASP A 190 0.50 6.91 16.25
C ASP A 190 0.83 6.45 14.83
N PRO A 191 0.90 5.14 14.57
CA PRO A 191 1.14 4.62 13.24
C PRO A 191 -0.01 4.93 12.30
N TYR A 192 0.31 5.32 11.07
CA TYR A 192 -0.68 5.50 10.03
C TYR A 192 -1.09 4.16 9.45
N TYR A 193 -2.32 4.12 8.95
CA TYR A 193 -2.83 2.91 8.31
C TYR A 193 -2.02 2.60 7.05
N GLU A 194 -1.55 1.35 6.93
CA GLU A 194 -0.73 0.90 5.81
C GLU A 194 -1.58 0.81 4.54
N ILE A 195 -1.29 1.63 3.53
CA ILE A 195 -1.97 1.60 2.23
C ILE A 195 -1.38 0.48 1.37
N GLY A 196 -0.09 0.48 1.16
CA GLY A 196 0.61 -0.53 0.39
C GLY A 196 1.82 0.01 -0.37
N PRO A 197 2.56 -0.85 -1.09
CA PRO A 197 3.78 -0.46 -1.79
C PRO A 197 3.49 0.43 -3.02
N VAL A 198 4.52 1.09 -3.53
CA VAL A 198 4.44 1.91 -4.75
C VAL A 198 4.20 1.04 -5.98
N THR A 199 4.85 -0.12 -6.05
CA THR A 199 4.81 -1.04 -7.19
C THR A 199 4.34 -2.41 -6.76
N GLN A 200 3.79 -3.15 -7.70
CA GLN A 200 3.47 -4.55 -7.49
C GLN A 200 4.74 -5.34 -7.15
N GLY A 201 4.67 -6.12 -6.08
CA GLY A 201 5.72 -7.03 -5.69
C GLY A 201 5.33 -8.47 -5.99
N TYR A 202 6.26 -9.23 -6.54
CA TYR A 202 6.11 -10.67 -6.75
C TYR A 202 7.04 -11.40 -5.79
N GLY A 203 6.50 -12.32 -5.00
CA GLY A 203 7.29 -13.20 -4.13
C GLY A 203 8.04 -14.30 -4.90
N TYR A 204 7.84 -14.40 -6.22
CA TYR A 204 8.38 -15.44 -7.09
C TYR A 204 8.66 -14.90 -8.50
N GLY A 205 9.45 -15.65 -9.27
CA GLY A 205 9.72 -15.35 -10.68
C GLY A 205 11.17 -14.99 -10.97
N TRP A 206 11.45 -14.68 -12.21
CA TRP A 206 12.78 -14.29 -12.67
C TRP A 206 13.30 -13.05 -11.95
N GLY A 207 14.52 -13.12 -11.43
CA GLY A 207 15.17 -12.01 -10.74
C GLY A 207 14.80 -11.85 -9.25
N THR A 208 13.93 -12.69 -8.71
CA THR A 208 13.61 -12.66 -7.28
C THR A 208 14.59 -13.45 -6.43
N ASN A 209 15.27 -14.43 -7.00
CA ASN A 209 16.39 -15.17 -6.39
C ASN A 209 17.04 -16.13 -7.38
N THR A 210 18.11 -16.82 -6.93
CA THR A 210 18.93 -17.72 -7.75
C THR A 210 18.14 -18.85 -8.43
N PHE A 211 16.98 -19.25 -7.90
CA PHE A 211 16.16 -20.36 -8.42
C PHE A 211 14.65 -20.13 -8.34
N GLY A 212 14.18 -18.94 -8.62
CA GLY A 212 12.78 -18.78 -8.98
C GLY A 212 11.80 -18.37 -7.92
N GLY A 213 12.19 -18.05 -6.74
CA GLY A 213 11.24 -17.39 -5.86
C GLY A 213 11.53 -17.48 -4.36
N ARG A 214 11.16 -16.42 -3.69
CA ARG A 214 11.19 -16.33 -2.24
C ARG A 214 9.95 -15.64 -1.74
N VAL A 215 9.58 -15.93 -0.51
CA VAL A 215 8.60 -15.14 0.22
C VAL A 215 9.21 -13.79 0.59
N VAL A 216 8.43 -12.77 0.52
CA VAL A 216 8.67 -11.35 0.80
C VAL A 216 9.38 -11.06 2.09
N PRO A 217 10.10 -9.94 2.07
CA PRO A 217 11.52 -9.94 1.79
C PRO A 217 12.18 -10.93 2.75
N PRO A 218 13.25 -11.60 2.36
CA PRO A 218 13.87 -12.55 3.28
C PRO A 218 14.38 -11.80 4.50
N THR A 219 14.33 -12.43 5.65
CA THR A 219 15.11 -11.98 6.79
C THR A 219 16.57 -11.96 6.36
N LEU A 220 17.25 -10.86 6.61
CA LEU A 220 18.66 -10.68 6.27
C LEU A 220 19.47 -10.22 7.47
N THR A 221 20.74 -10.62 7.46
CA THR A 221 21.74 -10.22 8.43
C THR A 221 23.10 -10.15 7.73
N THR A 222 24.18 -10.12 8.48
CA THR A 222 25.54 -10.19 7.93
C THR A 222 26.38 -11.24 8.67
N LEU A 223 27.39 -11.77 7.99
CA LEU A 223 28.39 -12.62 8.63
C LEU A 223 29.14 -11.83 9.71
N ASN A 224 29.31 -12.43 10.87
CA ASN A 224 30.22 -11.96 11.91
C ASN A 224 31.46 -12.88 11.94
N GLY A 225 32.41 -12.55 11.10
CA GLY A 225 33.61 -13.35 10.81
C GLY A 225 33.61 -13.86 9.37
N ALA A 226 34.74 -13.86 8.71
CA ALA A 226 34.92 -14.38 7.35
C ALA A 226 34.72 -15.90 7.32
N LEU A 227 34.15 -16.42 6.22
CA LEU A 227 34.09 -17.85 5.92
C LEU A 227 35.20 -18.19 4.92
N ALA A 228 35.99 -19.20 5.21
CA ALA A 228 36.97 -19.75 4.28
C ALA A 228 36.29 -20.66 3.22
N ASP A 229 37.00 -20.95 2.13
CA ASP A 229 36.57 -21.96 1.17
C ASP A 229 36.92 -23.37 1.65
N ASP A 230 36.38 -23.74 2.80
CA ASP A 230 36.48 -25.06 3.41
C ASP A 230 35.11 -25.53 3.92
N ALA A 231 35.01 -26.73 4.48
CA ALA A 231 33.75 -27.28 4.96
C ALA A 231 33.35 -26.72 6.36
N GLN A 232 34.13 -25.78 6.91
CA GLN A 232 33.96 -25.27 8.27
C GLN A 232 33.12 -23.99 8.30
N GLY A 233 32.70 -23.61 9.48
CA GLY A 233 32.11 -22.33 9.80
C GLY A 233 33.12 -21.22 9.96
N ASN A 234 32.72 -20.11 10.55
CA ASN A 234 33.59 -18.97 10.81
C ASN A 234 34.07 -18.94 12.27
N ASN A 235 35.01 -18.04 12.57
CA ASN A 235 35.53 -17.81 13.92
C ASN A 235 36.10 -19.08 14.58
N GLY A 236 36.73 -19.97 13.79
CA GLY A 236 37.37 -21.18 14.29
C GLY A 236 36.43 -22.33 14.65
N SER A 237 35.17 -22.26 14.25
CA SER A 237 34.20 -23.31 14.47
C SER A 237 34.10 -24.24 13.27
N ALA A 238 34.06 -25.55 13.50
CA ALA A 238 33.86 -26.54 12.45
C ALA A 238 32.37 -26.74 12.07
N THR A 239 31.45 -26.35 12.93
CA THR A 239 30.01 -26.71 12.80
C THR A 239 29.05 -25.55 12.96
N GLU A 240 29.55 -24.32 13.15
CA GLU A 240 28.76 -23.14 13.42
C GLU A 240 29.19 -21.95 12.58
N ILE A 241 28.21 -21.15 12.18
CA ILE A 241 28.45 -19.82 11.57
C ILE A 241 27.87 -18.77 12.48
N THR A 242 28.70 -17.83 12.90
CA THR A 242 28.33 -16.67 13.69
C THR A 242 27.80 -15.58 12.75
N LEU A 243 26.61 -15.09 13.04
CA LEU A 243 25.93 -14.00 12.34
C LEU A 243 25.85 -12.77 13.23
N THR A 244 25.63 -11.62 12.69
CA THR A 244 25.38 -10.39 13.47
C THR A 244 24.08 -10.51 14.26
N SER A 245 23.06 -11.17 13.70
CA SER A 245 21.79 -11.49 14.36
C SER A 245 21.15 -12.69 13.68
N THR A 246 20.44 -13.51 14.44
CA THR A 246 19.59 -14.60 13.93
C THR A 246 18.10 -14.30 14.13
N THR A 247 17.77 -13.09 14.57
CA THR A 247 16.37 -12.70 14.82
C THR A 247 15.56 -12.77 13.52
N GLY A 248 14.45 -13.51 13.57
CA GLY A 248 13.56 -13.70 12.43
C GLY A 248 13.99 -14.79 11.43
N PHE A 249 15.13 -15.46 11.65
CA PHE A 249 15.52 -16.64 10.86
C PHE A 249 14.66 -17.85 11.22
N THR A 250 14.44 -18.71 10.25
CA THR A 250 13.65 -19.92 10.44
C THR A 250 14.33 -20.85 11.43
N VAL A 251 13.63 -21.22 12.49
CA VAL A 251 14.15 -22.14 13.51
C VAL A 251 13.88 -23.58 13.07
N PRO A 252 14.93 -24.42 12.88
CA PRO A 252 14.74 -25.80 12.51
C PRO A 252 13.94 -26.57 13.56
N SER A 253 12.95 -27.33 13.14
CA SER A 253 12.15 -28.20 14.02
C SER A 253 12.41 -29.68 13.80
N SER A 254 12.56 -30.10 12.55
CA SER A 254 12.85 -31.48 12.15
C SER A 254 13.50 -31.57 10.76
N SER A 255 13.70 -30.42 10.12
CA SER A 255 14.27 -30.29 8.78
C SER A 255 15.60 -29.51 8.83
N THR A 256 16.40 -29.63 7.79
CA THR A 256 17.53 -28.73 7.55
C THR A 256 16.99 -27.45 6.92
N GLU A 257 17.20 -26.34 7.56
CA GLU A 257 16.90 -25.01 7.05
C GLU A 257 18.11 -24.45 6.30
N VAL A 258 17.92 -23.38 5.54
CA VAL A 258 18.95 -22.89 4.60
C VAL A 258 19.19 -21.40 4.76
N ILE A 259 20.44 -21.00 4.79
CA ILE A 259 20.87 -19.62 4.58
C ILE A 259 21.59 -19.49 3.24
N GLN A 260 21.49 -18.30 2.65
CA GLN A 260 22.26 -17.94 1.46
C GLN A 260 23.28 -16.87 1.79
N VAL A 261 24.52 -17.08 1.38
CA VAL A 261 25.60 -16.09 1.43
C VAL A 261 26.17 -15.97 0.02
N ASP A 262 26.06 -14.78 -0.57
CA ASP A 262 26.34 -14.56 -1.98
C ASP A 262 25.62 -15.60 -2.88
N ASN A 263 26.34 -16.49 -3.54
CA ASN A 263 25.80 -17.57 -4.38
C ASN A 263 25.85 -18.96 -3.73
N GLU A 264 26.29 -19.06 -2.48
CA GLU A 264 26.34 -20.32 -1.75
C GLU A 264 25.09 -20.50 -0.88
N LEU A 265 24.51 -21.70 -0.94
CA LEU A 265 23.50 -22.16 0.00
C LEU A 265 24.18 -22.99 1.10
N ILE A 266 23.84 -22.72 2.34
CA ILE A 266 24.38 -23.39 3.51
C ILE A 266 23.22 -23.92 4.34
N GLY A 267 23.13 -25.24 4.49
CA GLY A 267 22.14 -25.89 5.36
C GLY A 267 22.53 -25.72 6.82
N TYR A 268 21.55 -25.63 7.72
CA TYR A 268 21.76 -25.64 9.15
C TYR A 268 20.62 -26.39 9.86
N THR A 269 20.93 -26.96 11.05
CA THR A 269 19.99 -27.79 11.81
C THR A 269 19.62 -27.22 13.17
N GLY A 270 20.17 -26.05 13.54
CA GLY A 270 19.84 -25.38 14.78
C GLY A 270 20.25 -23.92 14.81
N ILE A 271 19.70 -23.18 15.76
CA ILE A 271 20.10 -21.81 16.09
C ILE A 271 20.41 -21.71 17.58
N THR A 272 21.55 -21.12 17.92
CA THR A 272 21.95 -20.89 19.32
C THR A 272 22.52 -19.47 19.45
N GLY A 273 21.81 -18.58 20.11
CA GLY A 273 22.16 -17.15 20.14
C GLY A 273 22.25 -16.58 18.73
N ASN A 274 23.32 -15.91 18.40
CA ASN A 274 23.57 -15.35 17.06
C ASN A 274 24.30 -16.33 16.12
N LYS A 275 24.14 -17.64 16.30
CA LYS A 275 24.80 -18.65 15.48
C LYS A 275 23.80 -19.60 14.86
N VAL A 276 24.03 -19.96 13.60
CA VAL A 276 23.44 -21.16 12.99
C VAL A 276 24.39 -22.33 13.20
N THR A 277 23.84 -23.50 13.59
CA THR A 277 24.59 -24.67 14.04
C THR A 277 24.28 -25.89 13.21
N GLY A 278 25.18 -26.89 13.22
CA GLY A 278 25.02 -28.09 12.41
C GLY A 278 25.03 -27.78 10.92
N ILE A 279 25.99 -26.97 10.49
CA ILE A 279 26.07 -26.46 9.11
C ILE A 279 26.51 -27.51 8.10
N THR A 280 25.95 -27.36 6.89
CA THR A 280 26.39 -28.09 5.69
C THR A 280 26.65 -27.10 4.58
N ARG A 281 27.93 -26.91 4.21
CA ARG A 281 28.35 -26.01 3.13
C ARG A 281 28.00 -26.59 1.77
N ALA A 282 27.86 -25.74 0.74
CA ALA A 282 27.49 -26.15 -0.63
C ALA A 282 26.15 -26.95 -0.67
N TYR A 283 25.19 -26.55 0.15
CA TYR A 283 23.89 -27.24 0.25
C TYR A 283 23.11 -27.14 -1.08
N SER A 284 22.30 -28.18 -1.35
CA SER A 284 21.45 -28.27 -2.56
C SER A 284 22.21 -28.06 -3.89
N GLY A 285 23.47 -28.47 -3.95
CA GLY A 285 24.26 -28.40 -5.20
C GLY A 285 24.81 -27.01 -5.53
N SER A 286 24.77 -26.06 -4.59
CA SER A 286 25.47 -24.78 -4.73
C SER A 286 26.98 -25.00 -4.70
N THR A 287 27.73 -23.99 -5.15
CA THR A 287 29.20 -24.04 -5.11
C THR A 287 29.70 -23.35 -3.84
N ARG A 288 30.55 -24.06 -3.08
CA ARG A 288 31.22 -23.49 -1.93
C ARG A 288 32.21 -22.42 -2.36
N SER A 289 32.30 -21.35 -1.58
CA SER A 289 33.25 -20.27 -1.81
C SER A 289 33.63 -19.58 -0.49
N SER A 290 34.67 -18.75 -0.55
CA SER A 290 35.03 -17.89 0.59
C SER A 290 34.10 -16.67 0.63
N HIS A 291 33.75 -16.23 1.83
CA HIS A 291 32.92 -15.05 2.04
C HIS A 291 33.59 -14.11 3.04
N SER A 292 33.54 -12.82 2.76
CA SER A 292 34.13 -11.79 3.61
C SER A 292 33.29 -11.59 4.88
N ASN A 293 33.97 -11.15 5.95
CA ASN A 293 33.27 -10.63 7.13
C ASN A 293 32.33 -9.49 6.71
N GLY A 294 31.10 -9.49 7.20
CA GLY A 294 30.08 -8.52 6.82
C GLY A 294 29.30 -8.85 5.53
N ALA A 295 29.61 -9.96 4.84
CA ALA A 295 28.81 -10.41 3.69
C ALA A 295 27.34 -10.60 4.09
N THR A 296 26.42 -10.22 3.21
CA THR A 296 24.98 -10.33 3.47
C THR A 296 24.54 -11.78 3.50
N VAL A 297 23.78 -12.13 4.51
CA VAL A 297 23.20 -13.46 4.71
C VAL A 297 21.70 -13.35 4.67
N TYR A 298 21.05 -14.16 3.84
CA TYR A 298 19.60 -14.25 3.71
C TYR A 298 19.08 -15.55 4.32
N ASP A 299 17.92 -15.50 4.97
CA ASP A 299 17.15 -16.71 5.25
C ASP A 299 16.59 -17.26 3.94
N ALA A 300 17.08 -18.42 3.53
CA ALA A 300 16.72 -19.10 2.29
C ALA A 300 15.85 -20.34 2.51
N SER A 301 15.38 -20.57 3.74
CA SER A 301 14.61 -21.75 4.12
C SER A 301 13.30 -21.89 3.32
N ASN A 302 12.74 -20.78 2.89
CA ASN A 302 11.52 -20.74 2.09
C ASN A 302 11.77 -20.58 0.58
N TYR A 303 13.00 -20.78 0.10
CA TYR A 303 13.30 -20.76 -1.33
C TYR A 303 12.76 -22.02 -1.99
N VAL A 304 12.14 -21.85 -3.16
CA VAL A 304 11.61 -22.94 -3.97
C VAL A 304 12.35 -23.05 -5.29
N GLY A 305 12.67 -24.27 -5.67
CA GLY A 305 13.31 -24.57 -6.95
C GLY A 305 12.36 -24.48 -8.14
N TRP A 306 12.92 -24.59 -9.33
CA TRP A 306 12.16 -24.68 -10.59
C TRP A 306 11.19 -25.86 -10.57
N GLY A 307 9.93 -25.58 -10.91
CA GLY A 307 8.90 -26.62 -10.97
C GLY A 307 8.30 -27.00 -9.61
N SER A 308 8.78 -26.44 -8.51
CA SER A 308 8.17 -26.62 -7.20
C SER A 308 7.20 -25.47 -6.91
N ALA A 309 5.97 -25.78 -6.51
CA ALA A 309 5.06 -24.78 -6.02
C ALA A 309 5.59 -24.23 -4.67
N SER A 310 5.78 -22.92 -4.58
CA SER A 310 6.03 -22.28 -3.29
C SER A 310 4.83 -22.46 -2.38
N SER A 311 5.04 -22.74 -1.09
CA SER A 311 3.99 -22.67 -0.08
C SER A 311 3.37 -21.26 0.03
N SER A 312 4.05 -20.26 -0.49
CA SER A 312 3.63 -18.85 -0.61
C SER A 312 3.53 -18.40 -2.07
N ALA A 313 3.41 -19.30 -3.03
CA ALA A 313 3.38 -19.04 -4.48
C ALA A 313 2.26 -18.09 -4.95
N GLN A 314 1.46 -17.59 -4.04
CA GLN A 314 0.33 -16.71 -4.34
C GLN A 314 0.50 -15.29 -3.80
N VAL A 315 1.65 -14.93 -3.25
CA VAL A 315 1.82 -13.59 -2.71
C VAL A 315 2.24 -12.63 -3.82
N VAL A 316 1.28 -12.20 -4.60
CA VAL A 316 1.37 -10.97 -5.36
C VAL A 316 0.96 -9.85 -4.40
N ILE A 317 1.90 -8.99 -4.04
CA ILE A 317 1.59 -7.77 -3.28
C ILE A 317 1.16 -6.72 -4.29
N GLU A 318 -0.12 -6.43 -4.32
CA GLU A 318 -0.67 -5.39 -5.18
C GLU A 318 -0.23 -4.00 -4.69
N PRO A 319 -0.06 -3.02 -5.60
CA PRO A 319 0.27 -1.65 -5.21
C PRO A 319 -0.80 -1.08 -4.26
N GLY A 320 -0.37 -0.27 -3.31
CA GLY A 320 -1.30 0.49 -2.46
C GLY A 320 -2.11 1.45 -3.31
N GLN A 321 -3.42 1.29 -3.32
CA GLN A 321 -4.37 2.09 -4.09
C GLN A 321 -5.52 2.52 -3.20
N TRP A 322 -6.11 3.65 -3.55
CA TRP A 322 -7.34 4.17 -2.97
C TRP A 322 -8.48 4.08 -3.98
N ARG A 323 -9.69 3.99 -3.44
CA ARG A 323 -10.90 4.39 -4.13
C ARG A 323 -11.54 5.48 -3.30
N LEU A 324 -11.63 6.67 -3.86
CA LEU A 324 -12.16 7.85 -3.21
C LEU A 324 -13.51 8.22 -3.85
N LEU A 325 -14.50 8.45 -3.02
CA LEU A 325 -15.82 8.96 -3.44
C LEU A 325 -16.47 9.68 -2.27
N ASN A 326 -17.55 10.42 -2.53
CA ASN A 326 -18.34 11.03 -1.47
C ASN A 326 -19.69 10.32 -1.29
N TYR A 327 -20.15 10.27 -0.04
CA TYR A 327 -21.49 9.86 0.33
C TYR A 327 -22.17 11.03 1.06
N GLY A 328 -23.01 11.77 0.33
CA GLY A 328 -23.44 13.09 0.81
C GLY A 328 -22.27 14.05 0.88
N GLU A 329 -22.03 14.63 2.06
CA GLU A 329 -20.94 15.56 2.31
C GLU A 329 -19.64 14.86 2.71
N ASN A 330 -19.75 13.64 3.24
CA ASN A 330 -18.63 12.88 3.79
C ASN A 330 -17.81 12.21 2.67
N LEU A 331 -16.50 12.22 2.84
CA LEU A 331 -15.60 11.42 2.00
C LEU A 331 -15.61 9.97 2.48
N LEU A 332 -15.71 9.04 1.55
CA LEU A 332 -15.41 7.63 1.76
C LEU A 332 -14.11 7.28 1.04
N ALA A 333 -13.21 6.62 1.74
CA ALA A 333 -11.88 6.26 1.24
C ALA A 333 -11.62 4.77 1.51
N LEU A 334 -11.68 3.94 0.47
CA LEU A 334 -11.36 2.53 0.53
C LEU A 334 -9.90 2.31 0.17
N VAL A 335 -9.17 1.60 1.00
CA VAL A 335 -7.87 1.05 0.64
C VAL A 335 -8.07 -0.31 -0.02
N HIS A 336 -7.53 -0.48 -1.22
CA HIS A 336 -7.67 -1.71 -2.01
C HIS A 336 -7.35 -2.98 -1.20
N ASN A 337 -8.26 -3.95 -1.21
CA ASN A 337 -8.22 -5.19 -0.42
C ASN A 337 -8.14 -4.97 1.11
N LYS A 338 -8.52 -3.81 1.59
CA LYS A 338 -8.50 -3.44 3.02
C LYS A 338 -9.80 -2.70 3.41
N LYS A 339 -9.73 -1.95 4.51
CA LYS A 339 -10.86 -1.25 5.11
C LYS A 339 -11.27 0.00 4.33
N VAL A 340 -12.51 0.41 4.52
CA VAL A 340 -13.03 1.71 4.13
C VAL A 340 -13.04 2.67 5.33
N PHE A 341 -12.72 3.92 5.05
CA PHE A 341 -12.67 5.01 6.02
C PHE A 341 -13.64 6.10 5.62
N GLU A 342 -14.18 6.78 6.63
CA GLU A 342 -15.06 7.94 6.47
C GLU A 342 -14.36 9.17 7.06
N TRP A 343 -14.47 10.28 6.35
CA TRP A 343 -14.07 11.59 6.84
C TRP A 343 -15.23 12.56 6.69
N ASP A 344 -15.60 13.19 7.82
CA ASP A 344 -16.69 14.16 7.90
C ASP A 344 -16.11 15.58 8.07
N PRO A 345 -16.29 16.48 7.09
CA PRO A 345 -15.80 17.85 7.16
C PRO A 345 -16.48 18.69 8.27
N LEU A 346 -17.66 18.27 8.70
CA LEU A 346 -18.47 19.02 9.67
C LEU A 346 -18.32 18.50 11.11
N SER A 347 -17.62 17.38 11.32
CA SER A 347 -17.39 16.86 12.67
C SER A 347 -16.49 17.81 13.47
N GLY A 348 -16.63 17.78 14.83
CA GLY A 348 -15.89 18.66 15.72
C GLY A 348 -14.37 18.56 15.53
N GLY A 349 -13.73 19.62 15.01
CA GLY A 349 -12.32 19.65 14.56
C GLY A 349 -12.17 19.91 13.06
N GLY A 350 -13.21 19.69 12.27
CA GLY A 350 -13.28 20.04 10.84
C GLY A 350 -12.13 19.44 10.03
N LEU A 351 -11.43 20.27 9.27
CA LEU A 351 -10.35 19.88 8.35
C LEU A 351 -9.15 19.21 9.03
N THR A 352 -8.99 19.35 10.33
CA THR A 352 -7.88 18.74 11.08
C THR A 352 -8.19 17.34 11.60
N ASN A 353 -9.46 16.89 11.51
CA ASN A 353 -9.85 15.55 11.88
C ASN A 353 -9.28 14.52 10.89
N ARG A 354 -8.93 13.36 11.42
CA ARG A 354 -8.50 12.23 10.60
C ARG A 354 -9.68 11.38 10.19
N ALA A 355 -9.55 10.74 9.04
CA ALA A 355 -10.51 9.73 8.60
C ALA A 355 -10.52 8.56 9.60
N THR A 356 -11.71 8.04 9.87
CA THR A 356 -11.95 6.92 10.79
C THR A 356 -12.53 5.72 10.04
N VAL A 357 -12.36 4.51 10.58
CA VAL A 357 -12.94 3.31 9.96
C VAL A 357 -14.45 3.46 9.89
N LEU A 358 -15.03 3.23 8.71
CA LEU A 358 -16.49 3.17 8.56
C LEU A 358 -17.02 1.96 9.33
N ALA A 359 -17.86 2.22 10.32
CA ALA A 359 -18.38 1.19 11.20
C ALA A 359 -19.21 0.16 10.44
N ASN A 360 -19.12 -1.10 10.86
CA ASN A 360 -19.91 -2.22 10.35
C ASN A 360 -19.75 -2.54 8.84
N ALA A 361 -18.91 -1.78 8.13
CA ALA A 361 -18.59 -2.04 6.73
C ALA A 361 -17.63 -3.24 6.57
N PRO A 362 -17.57 -3.86 5.39
CA PRO A 362 -16.56 -4.87 5.09
C PRO A 362 -15.14 -4.36 5.36
N THR A 363 -14.29 -5.25 5.88
CA THR A 363 -12.90 -4.93 6.25
C THR A 363 -11.89 -5.29 5.17
N ALA A 364 -12.35 -5.94 4.10
CA ALA A 364 -11.59 -6.19 2.88
C ALA A 364 -12.49 -6.10 1.65
N SER A 365 -12.18 -5.19 0.73
CA SER A 365 -12.91 -5.00 -0.53
C SER A 365 -11.97 -4.45 -1.60
N ARG A 366 -12.20 -4.82 -2.87
CA ARG A 366 -11.39 -4.33 -3.99
C ARG A 366 -11.74 -2.93 -4.42
N ASP A 367 -13.02 -2.68 -4.62
CA ASP A 367 -13.52 -1.41 -5.12
C ASP A 367 -14.91 -1.12 -4.55
N MET A 368 -15.35 0.13 -4.65
CA MET A 368 -16.65 0.56 -4.18
C MET A 368 -17.24 1.63 -5.08
N ALA A 369 -18.57 1.73 -5.10
CA ALA A 369 -19.32 2.81 -5.74
C ALA A 369 -20.59 3.10 -4.97
N VAL A 370 -21.11 4.32 -5.10
CA VAL A 370 -22.44 4.69 -4.61
C VAL A 370 -23.43 4.56 -5.74
N SER A 371 -24.49 3.78 -5.54
CA SER A 371 -25.60 3.71 -6.47
C SER A 371 -26.43 5.00 -6.40
N THR A 372 -26.59 5.63 -7.53
CA THR A 372 -27.48 6.79 -7.70
C THR A 372 -28.62 6.38 -8.64
N PRO A 373 -29.91 6.60 -8.31
CA PRO A 373 -30.48 7.53 -7.33
C PRO A 373 -30.80 6.92 -5.95
N ASP A 374 -30.60 5.64 -5.75
CA ASP A 374 -31.10 4.88 -4.58
C ASP A 374 -30.14 4.89 -3.37
N ARG A 375 -28.95 5.48 -3.54
CA ARG A 375 -27.97 5.73 -2.45
C ARG A 375 -27.61 4.50 -1.62
N HIS A 376 -27.33 3.38 -2.28
CA HIS A 376 -26.66 2.24 -1.68
C HIS A 376 -25.14 2.35 -1.88
N LEU A 377 -24.39 2.00 -0.87
CA LEU A 377 -22.95 1.82 -1.00
C LEU A 377 -22.67 0.36 -1.40
N VAL A 378 -22.01 0.17 -2.53
CA VAL A 378 -21.75 -1.14 -3.13
C VAL A 378 -20.26 -1.44 -3.05
N PHE A 379 -19.92 -2.63 -2.60
CA PHE A 379 -18.57 -3.18 -2.54
C PHE A 379 -18.45 -4.36 -3.49
N ILE A 380 -17.32 -4.48 -4.18
CA ILE A 380 -16.99 -5.61 -5.04
C ILE A 380 -15.70 -6.30 -4.60
N GLY A 381 -15.58 -7.60 -4.89
CA GLY A 381 -14.45 -8.41 -4.44
C GLY A 381 -14.30 -8.33 -2.92
N THR A 382 -15.38 -8.60 -2.19
CA THR A 382 -15.47 -8.31 -0.75
C THR A 382 -15.69 -9.58 0.09
N GLU A 383 -15.71 -9.40 1.40
CA GLU A 383 -15.93 -10.48 2.37
C GLU A 383 -17.31 -11.11 2.24
N THR A 384 -17.37 -12.43 2.31
CA THR A 384 -18.64 -13.15 2.49
C THR A 384 -19.15 -13.07 3.92
N THR A 385 -18.25 -12.95 4.90
CA THR A 385 -18.55 -12.70 6.32
C THR A 385 -17.90 -11.40 6.75
N ILE A 386 -18.70 -10.37 7.03
CA ILE A 386 -18.23 -9.04 7.41
C ILE A 386 -17.31 -9.11 8.63
N GLY A 387 -16.20 -8.36 8.59
CA GLY A 387 -15.21 -8.32 9.66
C GLY A 387 -14.24 -9.51 9.66
N THR A 388 -14.29 -10.36 8.65
CA THR A 388 -13.41 -11.53 8.52
C THR A 388 -12.66 -11.47 7.17
N PRO A 389 -11.54 -10.73 7.07
CA PRO A 389 -10.81 -10.51 5.81
C PRO A 389 -10.43 -11.79 5.07
N GLY A 390 -10.20 -12.90 5.81
CA GLY A 390 -9.89 -14.21 5.23
C GLY A 390 -11.05 -14.84 4.45
N THR A 391 -12.26 -14.28 4.49
CA THR A 391 -13.42 -14.72 3.72
C THR A 391 -13.68 -13.86 2.47
N GLN A 392 -12.74 -13.03 2.07
CA GLN A 392 -12.83 -12.24 0.85
C GLN A 392 -12.96 -13.17 -0.37
N ASP A 393 -14.04 -12.99 -1.15
CA ASP A 393 -14.27 -13.66 -2.43
C ASP A 393 -14.17 -12.62 -3.53
N ASP A 394 -13.23 -12.83 -4.44
CA ASP A 394 -12.93 -11.92 -5.53
C ASP A 394 -14.11 -11.66 -6.49
N MET A 395 -15.12 -12.53 -6.49
CA MET A 395 -16.32 -12.42 -7.34
C MET A 395 -17.59 -12.02 -6.56
N PHE A 396 -17.44 -11.62 -5.29
CA PHE A 396 -18.57 -11.31 -4.41
C PHE A 396 -18.89 -9.81 -4.43
N VAL A 397 -20.16 -9.49 -4.57
CA VAL A 397 -20.71 -8.12 -4.49
C VAL A 397 -21.56 -8.03 -3.22
N ARG A 398 -21.41 -6.95 -2.47
CA ARG A 398 -22.24 -6.62 -1.30
C ARG A 398 -22.69 -5.18 -1.40
N PHE A 399 -23.93 -4.91 -1.03
CA PHE A 399 -24.48 -3.56 -1.02
C PHE A 399 -25.14 -3.25 0.32
N SER A 400 -25.06 -1.98 0.70
CA SER A 400 -25.65 -1.50 1.94
C SER A 400 -27.17 -1.49 1.90
N ASP A 401 -27.80 -1.25 3.04
CA ASP A 401 -29.15 -0.75 3.10
C ASP A 401 -29.26 0.66 2.48
N GLN A 402 -30.44 1.02 2.02
CA GLN A 402 -30.69 2.32 1.38
C GLN A 402 -30.45 3.44 2.39
N GLU A 403 -29.64 4.44 2.00
CA GLU A 403 -29.28 5.60 2.81
C GLU A 403 -28.67 5.29 4.19
N SER A 404 -28.21 4.05 4.41
CA SER A 404 -27.61 3.60 5.66
C SER A 404 -26.28 2.90 5.38
N ILE A 405 -25.16 3.45 5.89
CA ILE A 405 -23.83 2.93 5.62
C ILE A 405 -23.04 2.60 6.89
N ASN A 406 -23.49 2.99 8.09
CA ASN A 406 -22.75 2.82 9.35
C ASN A 406 -23.56 2.15 10.46
N ALA A 407 -24.84 1.86 10.26
CA ALA A 407 -25.65 1.11 11.21
C ALA A 407 -25.20 -0.37 11.29
N THR A 408 -25.51 -1.04 12.40
CA THR A 408 -25.06 -2.42 12.68
C THR A 408 -25.51 -3.42 11.62
N ASP A 409 -26.67 -3.19 10.99
CA ASP A 409 -27.27 -4.05 9.98
C ASP A 409 -27.17 -3.51 8.55
N SER A 410 -26.45 -2.38 8.36
CA SER A 410 -26.34 -1.73 7.04
C SER A 410 -25.91 -2.66 5.91
N TYR A 411 -25.13 -3.69 6.17
CA TYR A 411 -24.61 -4.62 5.17
C TYR A 411 -25.05 -6.06 5.37
N THR A 412 -25.92 -6.30 6.35
CA THR A 412 -26.41 -7.65 6.66
C THR A 412 -27.86 -7.78 6.17
N PRO A 413 -28.14 -8.63 5.18
CA PRO A 413 -29.49 -8.79 4.66
C PRO A 413 -30.48 -9.21 5.75
N SER A 414 -31.63 -8.53 5.80
CA SER A 414 -32.74 -8.85 6.71
C SER A 414 -34.08 -8.65 6.00
N ALA A 415 -35.15 -9.11 6.61
CA ALA A 415 -36.51 -8.92 6.07
C ALA A 415 -36.97 -7.46 6.08
N THR A 416 -36.29 -6.59 6.81
CA THR A 416 -36.68 -5.19 7.05
C THR A 416 -35.77 -4.16 6.39
N ASN A 417 -34.68 -4.59 5.75
CA ASN A 417 -33.75 -3.70 5.05
C ASN A 417 -33.57 -4.11 3.58
N THR A 418 -32.88 -3.28 2.84
CA THR A 418 -32.57 -3.49 1.42
C THR A 418 -31.14 -3.95 1.18
N ALA A 419 -30.38 -4.20 2.24
CA ALA A 419 -29.02 -4.74 2.16
C ALA A 419 -29.02 -6.12 1.50
N GLY A 420 -27.95 -6.41 0.76
CA GLY A 420 -27.85 -7.69 0.09
C GLY A 420 -26.46 -8.00 -0.43
N SER A 421 -26.37 -9.18 -1.04
CA SER A 421 -25.11 -9.64 -1.64
C SER A 421 -25.38 -10.63 -2.76
N GLN A 422 -24.47 -10.69 -3.72
CA GLN A 422 -24.53 -11.61 -4.86
C GLN A 422 -23.13 -12.00 -5.30
N ARG A 423 -22.90 -13.26 -5.59
CA ARG A 423 -21.70 -13.74 -6.27
C ARG A 423 -21.94 -13.74 -7.78
N LEU A 424 -21.02 -13.11 -8.54
CA LEU A 424 -21.09 -13.09 -10.01
C LEU A 424 -20.37 -14.31 -10.60
N PRO A 425 -20.88 -14.90 -11.70
CA PRO A 425 -20.41 -16.19 -12.16
C PRO A 425 -19.15 -16.15 -13.05
N ASP A 426 -18.97 -15.09 -13.86
CA ASP A 426 -17.97 -15.04 -14.93
C ASP A 426 -16.78 -14.14 -14.58
N GLY A 427 -15.61 -14.73 -14.53
CA GLY A 427 -14.33 -14.10 -14.21
C GLY A 427 -13.62 -14.80 -13.05
N SER A 428 -12.40 -14.38 -12.81
CA SER A 428 -11.62 -14.81 -11.64
C SER A 428 -11.65 -13.77 -10.53
N LYS A 429 -11.81 -12.48 -10.89
CA LYS A 429 -11.89 -11.38 -9.94
C LYS A 429 -12.65 -10.17 -10.51
N LEU A 430 -13.39 -9.49 -9.67
CA LEU A 430 -14.00 -8.19 -9.97
C LEU A 430 -12.92 -7.11 -9.86
N MET A 431 -12.82 -6.28 -10.88
CA MET A 431 -11.73 -5.31 -11.03
C MET A 431 -12.17 -3.87 -10.77
N ALA A 432 -13.36 -3.50 -11.21
CA ALA A 432 -13.84 -2.13 -11.12
C ALA A 432 -15.36 -2.06 -11.01
N VAL A 433 -15.85 -1.04 -10.30
CA VAL A 433 -17.26 -0.64 -10.28
C VAL A 433 -17.37 0.87 -10.42
N ILE A 434 -18.26 1.34 -11.30
CA ILE A 434 -18.58 2.76 -11.42
C ILE A 434 -20.10 2.98 -11.42
N ALA A 435 -20.52 4.12 -10.90
CA ALA A 435 -21.89 4.57 -11.01
C ALA A 435 -22.12 5.18 -12.40
N GLY A 436 -23.06 4.63 -13.14
CA GLY A 436 -23.58 5.22 -14.37
C GLY A 436 -24.91 5.91 -14.14
N LYS A 437 -25.44 6.52 -15.19
CA LYS A 437 -26.69 7.30 -15.14
C LYS A 437 -27.92 6.46 -14.74
N THR A 438 -27.97 5.20 -15.14
CA THR A 438 -29.15 4.32 -14.95
C THR A 438 -28.84 3.01 -14.27
N ALA A 439 -27.57 2.67 -14.08
CA ALA A 439 -27.11 1.44 -13.49
C ALA A 439 -25.69 1.62 -12.98
N LEU A 440 -25.28 0.74 -12.10
CA LEU A 440 -23.85 0.53 -11.82
C LEU A 440 -23.29 -0.42 -12.89
N TYR A 441 -22.06 -0.15 -13.31
CA TYR A 441 -21.31 -1.02 -14.19
C TYR A 441 -20.22 -1.71 -13.41
N VAL A 442 -20.18 -3.04 -13.49
CA VAL A 442 -19.23 -3.89 -12.76
C VAL A 442 -18.43 -4.70 -13.77
N TRP A 443 -17.10 -4.61 -13.69
CA TRP A 443 -16.21 -5.40 -14.54
C TRP A 443 -15.48 -6.45 -13.73
N SER A 444 -15.44 -7.65 -14.30
CA SER A 444 -14.44 -8.66 -13.93
C SER A 444 -13.22 -8.55 -14.87
N ASP A 445 -12.26 -9.42 -14.66
CA ASP A 445 -11.11 -9.59 -15.56
C ASP A 445 -11.50 -10.13 -16.95
N THR A 446 -12.72 -10.64 -17.14
CA THR A 446 -13.20 -11.23 -18.40
C THR A 446 -14.54 -10.70 -18.88
N ALA A 447 -15.43 -10.24 -18.01
CA ALA A 447 -16.80 -9.91 -18.32
C ALA A 447 -17.23 -8.55 -17.76
N MET A 448 -18.32 -8.02 -18.31
CA MET A 448 -18.99 -6.81 -17.83
C MET A 448 -20.42 -7.13 -17.41
N TYR A 449 -20.83 -6.55 -16.29
CA TYR A 449 -22.19 -6.64 -15.76
C TYR A 449 -22.79 -5.27 -15.56
N THR A 450 -24.12 -5.19 -15.69
CA THR A 450 -24.90 -4.07 -15.17
C THR A 450 -25.63 -4.50 -13.90
N MET A 451 -25.62 -3.62 -12.92
CA MET A 451 -26.34 -3.78 -11.65
C MET A 451 -27.38 -2.67 -11.56
N LYS A 452 -28.65 -3.03 -11.63
CA LYS A 452 -29.79 -2.08 -11.67
C LYS A 452 -30.64 -2.24 -10.42
N PHE A 453 -31.05 -1.12 -9.86
CA PHE A 453 -32.06 -1.13 -8.80
C PHE A 453 -33.39 -1.60 -9.36
N VAL A 454 -33.95 -2.68 -8.82
CA VAL A 454 -35.22 -3.29 -9.24
C VAL A 454 -36.28 -3.26 -8.13
N GLY A 455 -35.88 -2.84 -6.92
CA GLY A 455 -36.75 -2.82 -5.75
C GLY A 455 -36.95 -4.19 -5.11
N GLN A 456 -37.78 -4.21 -4.06
CA GLN A 456 -38.04 -5.44 -3.33
C GLN A 456 -38.75 -6.49 -4.20
N PRO A 457 -38.46 -7.81 -4.01
CA PRO A 457 -37.68 -8.39 -2.92
C PRO A 457 -36.19 -8.49 -3.19
N PHE A 458 -35.71 -8.15 -4.38
CA PHE A 458 -34.31 -8.43 -4.79
C PHE A 458 -33.35 -7.24 -4.64
N THR A 459 -33.87 -6.03 -4.42
CA THR A 459 -33.13 -4.76 -4.38
C THR A 459 -32.40 -4.46 -5.70
N PHE A 460 -31.44 -5.29 -6.10
CA PHE A 460 -30.70 -5.16 -7.35
C PHE A 460 -30.83 -6.39 -8.25
N GLY A 461 -30.97 -6.13 -9.54
CA GLY A 461 -30.84 -7.12 -10.61
C GLY A 461 -29.46 -7.01 -11.28
N PHE A 462 -28.86 -8.17 -11.54
CA PHE A 462 -27.57 -8.28 -12.22
C PHE A 462 -27.76 -8.88 -13.61
N GLU A 463 -27.22 -8.23 -14.62
CA GLU A 463 -27.26 -8.68 -16.01
C GLU A 463 -25.85 -8.66 -16.60
N GLN A 464 -25.41 -9.78 -17.14
CA GLN A 464 -24.16 -9.84 -17.89
C GLN A 464 -24.37 -9.23 -19.28
N VAL A 465 -23.63 -8.18 -19.57
CA VAL A 465 -23.76 -7.41 -20.82
C VAL A 465 -22.81 -7.89 -21.89
N GLY A 466 -21.64 -8.43 -21.47
CA GLY A 466 -20.64 -8.89 -22.43
C GLY A 466 -19.67 -9.89 -21.82
N THR A 467 -19.06 -10.68 -22.68
CA THR A 467 -17.96 -11.59 -22.43
C THR A 467 -16.73 -11.14 -23.20
N ASN A 468 -15.52 -11.49 -22.73
CA ASN A 468 -14.26 -11.04 -23.32
C ASN A 468 -14.12 -9.50 -23.39
N CYS A 469 -14.75 -8.81 -22.45
CA CYS A 469 -14.74 -7.36 -22.31
C CYS A 469 -14.32 -6.94 -20.90
N GLY A 470 -13.45 -7.73 -20.28
CA GLY A 470 -12.90 -7.45 -18.96
C GLY A 470 -11.98 -6.25 -18.94
N ILE A 471 -11.59 -5.85 -17.72
CA ILE A 471 -10.73 -4.70 -17.45
C ILE A 471 -9.56 -5.12 -16.57
N SER A 472 -8.43 -4.43 -16.69
CA SER A 472 -7.22 -4.74 -15.92
C SER A 472 -6.95 -3.80 -14.74
N SER A 473 -7.72 -2.69 -14.61
CA SER A 473 -7.48 -1.68 -13.57
C SER A 473 -8.77 -1.04 -13.08
N GLN A 474 -8.87 -0.77 -11.78
CA GLN A 474 -10.05 -0.15 -11.17
C GLN A 474 -10.29 1.30 -11.61
N HIS A 475 -9.27 2.03 -12.07
CA HIS A 475 -9.39 3.42 -12.50
C HIS A 475 -9.46 3.60 -14.02
N ALA A 476 -9.54 2.51 -14.78
CA ALA A 476 -9.62 2.59 -16.24
C ALA A 476 -11.03 2.95 -16.75
N PRO A 477 -12.15 2.50 -16.12
CA PRO A 477 -13.47 2.77 -16.68
C PRO A 477 -13.96 4.18 -16.37
N VAL A 478 -14.68 4.75 -17.33
CA VAL A 478 -15.39 6.03 -17.20
C VAL A 478 -16.73 5.95 -17.92
N GLU A 479 -17.76 6.60 -17.37
CA GLU A 479 -19.04 6.75 -18.04
C GLU A 479 -19.25 8.21 -18.42
N ILE A 480 -19.64 8.46 -19.67
CA ILE A 480 -19.98 9.80 -20.19
C ILE A 480 -21.24 9.68 -21.03
N ASP A 481 -22.28 10.42 -20.63
CA ASP A 481 -23.57 10.51 -21.35
C ASP A 481 -24.23 9.15 -21.64
N GLY A 482 -24.13 8.21 -20.72
CA GLY A 482 -24.72 6.87 -20.84
C GLY A 482 -23.87 5.88 -21.64
N VAL A 483 -22.65 6.25 -22.01
CA VAL A 483 -21.68 5.38 -22.69
C VAL A 483 -20.51 5.10 -21.76
N ALA A 484 -20.27 3.83 -21.48
CA ALA A 484 -19.10 3.38 -20.72
C ALA A 484 -17.91 3.16 -21.66
N TYR A 485 -16.74 3.68 -21.23
CA TYR A 485 -15.44 3.49 -21.89
C TYR A 485 -14.51 2.79 -20.93
N TRP A 486 -13.74 1.80 -21.40
CA TRP A 486 -12.77 1.05 -20.59
C TRP A 486 -11.62 0.46 -21.39
#